data_15f58fd6dc5beb5ff90a77826a86ffc4
#
_entry.id   15f58fd6dc5beb5ff90a77826a86ffc4
#
_cell.length_a   1.000
_cell.length_b   1.000
_cell.length_c   1.000
_cell.angle_alpha   90.00
_cell.angle_beta   90.00
_cell.angle_gamma   90.00
#
_symmetry.space_group_name_H-M   'P 1'
#
loop_
_entity.id
_entity.type
_entity.pdbx_description
1 polymer ?
#
loop_
_entity_poly.entity_id
_entity_poly.type
_entity_poly.pdbx_seq_one_letter_code
_entity_poly.pdbx_strand_id
1 'polypeptide(L)'
;MCIRDRCNSGTLKKTAMGWEFYPEGLSYFIKRINKEYDNNIPIYITENGMANNDKLSLGNSIKDHDRIEFFNIHLKEVLDCVNERLPVKGYFAWSLLDNYEWAFGYSKRFGLVFTDFKNFKRIPKNSYYEFQKYLK
;
A
#
# COMPACT_ATOMS: atom_id res chain seq x y z
N MET A 1 -10.48 4.47 -17.68
CA MET A 1 -11.78 3.76 -17.50
C MET A 1 -11.82 3.27 -16.06
N CYS A 2 -12.51 4.00 -15.14
CA CYS A 2 -12.64 3.54 -13.77
C CYS A 2 -13.65 2.41 -13.72
N ILE A 3 -13.18 1.19 -13.61
CA ILE A 3 -14.02 0.04 -13.33
C ILE A 3 -14.43 0.18 -11.86
N ARG A 4 -15.66 0.60 -11.63
CA ARG A 4 -16.29 0.57 -10.31
C ARG A 4 -16.70 -0.86 -10.01
N ASP A 5 -15.76 -1.70 -9.65
CA ASP A 5 -16.10 -2.99 -9.09
C ASP A 5 -16.57 -2.78 -7.64
N ARG A 6 -17.88 -2.61 -7.50
CA ARG A 6 -18.54 -2.67 -6.21
C ARG A 6 -18.67 -4.13 -5.78
N CYS A 7 -17.59 -4.76 -5.44
CA CYS A 7 -17.64 -5.98 -4.65
C CYS A 7 -17.90 -5.61 -3.19
N ASN A 8 -19.17 -5.38 -2.86
CA ASN A 8 -19.60 -5.09 -1.48
C ASN A 8 -19.80 -6.34 -0.62
N SER A 9 -19.36 -7.49 -1.08
CA SER A 9 -19.70 -8.80 -0.46
C SER A 9 -18.63 -9.37 0.47
N GLY A 10 -17.45 -8.76 0.57
CA GLY A 10 -16.39 -9.29 1.44
C GLY A 10 -16.54 -8.89 2.91
N THR A 11 -16.11 -9.77 3.80
CA THR A 11 -16.10 -9.60 5.26
C THR A 11 -14.76 -9.12 5.80
N LEU A 12 -13.73 -9.01 4.94
CA LEU A 12 -12.39 -8.60 5.33
C LEU A 12 -12.35 -7.11 5.73
N LYS A 13 -11.35 -6.74 6.53
CA LYS A 13 -11.05 -5.35 6.87
C LYS A 13 -10.90 -4.52 5.60
N LYS A 14 -11.43 -3.29 5.59
CA LYS A 14 -11.46 -2.42 4.40
C LYS A 14 -10.66 -1.13 4.60
N THR A 15 -10.05 -0.68 3.53
CA THR A 15 -9.39 0.63 3.44
C THR A 15 -10.43 1.77 3.38
N ALA A 16 -9.99 3.02 3.45
CA ALA A 16 -10.86 4.18 3.24
C ALA A 16 -11.44 4.27 1.81
N MET A 17 -10.94 3.46 0.86
CA MET A 17 -11.53 3.28 -0.48
C MET A 17 -12.62 2.21 -0.52
N GLY A 18 -12.81 1.45 0.56
CA GLY A 18 -13.68 0.28 0.58
C GLY A 18 -13.03 -0.98 0.00
N TRP A 19 -11.75 -0.96 -0.29
CA TRP A 19 -10.99 -2.13 -0.75
C TRP A 19 -10.62 -3.03 0.43
N GLU A 20 -10.66 -4.32 0.22
CA GLU A 20 -10.33 -5.30 1.25
C GLU A 20 -8.82 -5.43 1.48
N PHE A 21 -8.45 -5.70 2.72
CA PHE A 21 -7.10 -6.16 3.06
C PHE A 21 -7.01 -7.63 2.65
N TYR A 22 -6.33 -7.89 1.53
CA TYR A 22 -6.17 -9.24 1.00
C TYR A 22 -4.72 -9.47 0.53
N PRO A 23 -3.78 -9.61 1.48
CA PRO A 23 -2.35 -9.75 1.18
C PRO A 23 -2.05 -11.03 0.40
N GLU A 24 -2.78 -12.13 0.64
CA GLU A 24 -2.60 -13.41 -0.06
C GLU A 24 -2.86 -13.29 -1.57
N GLY A 25 -3.64 -12.30 -1.99
CA GLY A 25 -3.86 -12.01 -3.41
C GLY A 25 -2.56 -11.62 -4.12
N LEU A 26 -1.66 -10.91 -3.41
CA LEU A 26 -0.38 -10.49 -3.96
C LEU A 26 0.53 -11.70 -4.21
N SER A 27 0.71 -12.56 -3.21
CA SER A 27 1.51 -13.79 -3.36
C SER A 27 0.91 -14.76 -4.38
N TYR A 28 -0.43 -14.86 -4.43
CA TYR A 28 -1.13 -15.66 -5.44
C TYR A 28 -0.78 -15.22 -6.86
N PHE A 29 -0.86 -13.92 -7.15
CA PHE A 29 -0.55 -13.42 -8.49
C PHE A 29 0.92 -13.54 -8.84
N ILE A 30 1.83 -13.33 -7.90
CA ILE A 30 3.28 -13.55 -8.11
C ILE A 30 3.54 -15.00 -8.50
N LYS A 31 3.00 -15.96 -7.74
CA LYS A 31 3.13 -17.40 -8.01
C LYS A 31 2.51 -17.80 -9.34
N ARG A 32 1.35 -17.25 -9.65
CA ARG A 32 0.65 -17.51 -10.90
C ARG A 32 1.42 -17.00 -12.12
N ILE A 33 1.93 -15.77 -12.08
CA ILE A 33 2.74 -15.19 -13.14
C ILE A 33 3.99 -16.04 -13.36
N ASN A 34 4.69 -16.40 -12.28
CA ASN A 34 5.88 -17.23 -12.38
C ASN A 34 5.60 -18.63 -12.96
N LYS A 35 4.42 -19.19 -12.70
CA LYS A 35 4.02 -20.52 -13.20
C LYS A 35 3.55 -20.50 -14.66
N GLU A 36 2.79 -19.46 -15.04
CA GLU A 36 2.10 -19.41 -16.35
C GLU A 36 2.95 -18.77 -17.45
N TYR A 37 4.00 -18.02 -17.07
CA TYR A 37 4.90 -17.34 -17.99
C TYR A 37 6.32 -17.85 -17.80
N ASP A 38 7.33 -17.21 -18.39
CA ASP A 38 8.73 -17.53 -18.16
C ASP A 38 9.11 -17.23 -16.70
N ASN A 39 9.50 -18.28 -15.97
CA ASN A 39 9.86 -18.17 -14.55
C ASN A 39 11.19 -17.44 -14.27
N ASN A 40 11.89 -16.97 -15.28
CA ASN A 40 13.09 -16.14 -15.14
C ASN A 40 12.82 -14.63 -15.30
N ILE A 41 11.59 -14.23 -15.62
CA ILE A 41 11.25 -12.82 -15.77
C ILE A 41 11.21 -12.15 -14.39
N PRO A 42 11.99 -11.06 -14.17
CA PRO A 42 11.95 -10.33 -12.91
C PRO A 42 10.59 -9.64 -12.69
N ILE A 43 10.04 -9.82 -11.49
CA ILE A 43 8.75 -9.26 -11.10
C ILE A 43 9.00 -8.04 -10.20
N TYR A 44 8.36 -6.91 -10.53
CA TYR A 44 8.35 -5.69 -9.72
C TYR A 44 6.92 -5.35 -9.35
N ILE A 45 6.64 -5.21 -8.06
CA ILE A 45 5.39 -4.64 -7.55
C ILE A 45 5.53 -3.13 -7.62
N THR A 46 5.00 -2.51 -8.67
CA THR A 46 5.19 -1.09 -8.97
C THR A 46 4.35 -0.17 -8.12
N GLU A 47 3.23 -0.67 -7.60
CA GLU A 47 2.35 0.07 -6.70
C GLU A 47 1.63 -0.89 -5.76
N ASN A 48 1.76 -0.67 -4.46
CA ASN A 48 0.93 -1.31 -3.45
C ASN A 48 0.78 -0.36 -2.25
N GLY A 49 -0.44 -0.13 -1.82
CA GLY A 49 -0.72 0.79 -0.73
C GLY A 49 -2.20 0.92 -0.41
N MET A 50 -2.53 1.74 0.57
CA MET A 50 -3.90 1.94 1.02
C MET A 50 -4.22 3.38 1.34
N ALA A 51 -5.45 3.79 1.06
CA ALA A 51 -5.99 5.03 1.58
C ALA A 51 -6.43 4.85 3.03
N ASN A 52 -6.13 5.85 3.85
CA ASN A 52 -6.58 5.93 5.23
C ASN A 52 -7.20 7.31 5.55
N ASN A 53 -7.99 7.38 6.62
CA ASN A 53 -8.59 8.62 7.11
C ASN A 53 -7.61 9.32 8.07
N ASP A 54 -6.45 9.70 7.55
CA ASP A 54 -5.37 10.29 8.33
C ASP A 54 -5.77 11.67 8.87
N LYS A 55 -5.54 11.87 10.17
CA LYS A 55 -5.79 13.14 10.85
C LYS A 55 -4.53 13.61 11.56
N LEU A 56 -4.24 14.89 11.43
CA LEU A 56 -3.18 15.54 12.18
C LEU A 56 -3.59 15.63 13.66
N SER A 57 -2.80 15.03 14.56
CA SER A 57 -3.01 15.12 16.00
C SER A 57 -2.31 16.34 16.62
N LEU A 58 -2.67 16.68 17.84
CA LEU A 58 -1.93 17.63 18.67
C LEU A 58 -0.46 17.18 18.76
N GLY A 59 0.49 18.04 18.41
CA GLY A 59 1.91 17.69 18.33
C GLY A 59 2.42 17.32 16.93
N ASN A 60 1.65 17.60 15.88
CA ASN A 60 2.04 17.38 14.48
C ASN A 60 2.44 15.93 14.15
N SER A 61 1.76 14.95 14.72
CA SER A 61 1.97 13.54 14.38
C SER A 61 0.72 12.94 13.72
N ILE A 62 0.92 11.94 12.86
CA ILE A 62 -0.17 11.18 12.24
C ILE A 62 0.01 9.72 12.60
N LYS A 63 -0.97 9.20 13.36
CA LYS A 63 -1.02 7.81 13.82
C LYS A 63 -1.86 7.00 12.84
N ASP A 64 -1.21 6.40 11.86
CA ASP A 64 -1.83 5.63 10.79
C ASP A 64 -1.59 4.11 10.95
N HIS A 65 -2.01 3.56 12.08
CA HIS A 65 -1.79 2.15 12.44
C HIS A 65 -2.32 1.17 11.39
N ASP A 66 -3.46 1.47 10.78
CA ASP A 66 -4.02 0.60 9.72
C ASP A 66 -3.10 0.51 8.51
N ARG A 67 -2.39 1.61 8.15
CA ARG A 67 -1.42 1.58 7.05
C ARG A 67 -0.17 0.81 7.44
N ILE A 68 0.28 0.91 8.70
CA ILE A 68 1.37 0.08 9.21
C ILE A 68 1.01 -1.39 9.10
N GLU A 69 -0.15 -1.79 9.60
CA GLU A 69 -0.65 -3.16 9.50
C GLU A 69 -0.72 -3.62 8.04
N PHE A 70 -1.29 -2.79 7.15
CA PHE A 70 -1.39 -3.10 5.73
C PHE A 70 -0.02 -3.42 5.11
N PHE A 71 0.98 -2.57 5.33
CA PHE A 71 2.32 -2.83 4.78
C PHE A 71 2.96 -4.05 5.40
N ASN A 72 2.83 -4.27 6.71
CA ASN A 72 3.43 -5.40 7.38
C ASN A 72 2.92 -6.74 6.82
N ILE A 73 1.60 -6.87 6.63
CA ILE A 73 1.03 -8.12 6.11
C ILE A 73 1.31 -8.32 4.61
N HIS A 74 1.29 -7.26 3.80
CA HIS A 74 1.60 -7.39 2.36
C HIS A 74 3.08 -7.63 2.11
N LEU A 75 3.97 -6.93 2.84
CA LEU A 75 5.42 -7.15 2.72
C LEU A 75 5.83 -8.53 3.21
N LYS A 76 5.12 -9.08 4.21
CA LYS A 76 5.33 -10.47 4.62
C LYS A 76 5.09 -11.43 3.47
N GLU A 77 3.98 -11.30 2.74
CA GLU A 77 3.68 -12.13 1.56
C GLU A 77 4.76 -12.00 0.47
N VAL A 78 5.26 -10.78 0.25
CA VAL A 78 6.36 -10.53 -0.71
C VAL A 78 7.65 -11.22 -0.25
N LEU A 79 8.00 -11.11 1.03
CA LEU A 79 9.18 -11.75 1.59
C LEU A 79 9.08 -13.27 1.54
N ASP A 80 7.91 -13.83 1.80
CA ASP A 80 7.67 -15.27 1.67
C ASP A 80 7.88 -15.73 0.21
N CYS A 81 7.42 -14.95 -0.78
CA CYS A 81 7.71 -15.22 -2.19
C CYS A 81 9.22 -15.17 -2.52
N VAL A 82 9.95 -14.20 -1.95
CA VAL A 82 11.42 -14.10 -2.12
C VAL A 82 12.12 -15.31 -1.49
N ASN A 83 11.68 -15.74 -0.30
CA ASN A 83 12.22 -16.91 0.39
C ASN A 83 11.95 -18.21 -0.40
N GLU A 84 10.82 -18.28 -1.11
CA GLU A 84 10.50 -19.34 -2.07
C GLU A 84 11.30 -19.25 -3.38
N ARG A 85 12.24 -18.29 -3.49
CA ARG A 85 13.08 -18.03 -4.67
C ARG A 85 12.31 -17.59 -5.92
N LEU A 86 11.12 -17.03 -5.76
CA LEU A 86 10.39 -16.39 -6.85
C LEU A 86 11.13 -15.11 -7.30
N PRO A 87 11.09 -14.75 -8.60
CA PRO A 87 11.91 -13.69 -9.17
C PRO A 87 11.42 -12.28 -8.84
N VAL A 88 10.98 -12.04 -7.61
CA VAL A 88 10.60 -10.70 -7.14
C VAL A 88 11.85 -9.87 -6.90
N LYS A 89 11.97 -8.71 -7.56
CA LYS A 89 13.14 -7.83 -7.56
C LYS A 89 12.86 -6.44 -6.99
N GLY A 90 11.61 -6.07 -6.80
CA GLY A 90 11.31 -4.76 -6.25
C GLY A 90 9.86 -4.62 -5.77
N TYR A 91 9.69 -3.72 -4.81
CA TYR A 91 8.40 -3.34 -4.25
C TYR A 91 8.37 -1.83 -4.03
N PHE A 92 7.33 -1.18 -4.53
CA PHE A 92 7.14 0.25 -4.43
C PHE A 92 5.85 0.57 -3.69
N ALA A 93 5.98 1.26 -2.56
CA ALA A 93 4.81 1.70 -1.80
C ALA A 93 4.05 2.79 -2.56
N TRP A 94 2.74 2.64 -2.68
CA TRP A 94 1.87 3.71 -3.12
C TRP A 94 1.24 4.39 -1.89
N SER A 95 1.65 5.62 -1.55
CA SER A 95 2.61 6.49 -2.24
C SER A 95 3.51 7.17 -1.22
N LEU A 96 4.55 7.87 -1.67
CA LEU A 96 5.41 8.63 -0.75
C LEU A 96 4.66 9.81 -0.12
N LEU A 97 3.97 10.62 -0.93
CA LEU A 97 3.21 11.79 -0.49
C LEU A 97 1.72 11.58 -0.68
N ASP A 98 0.90 12.17 0.20
CA ASP A 98 -0.52 12.33 -0.11
C ASP A 98 -0.64 13.12 -1.43
N ASN A 99 -1.50 12.64 -2.33
CA ASN A 99 -1.66 13.18 -3.67
C ASN A 99 -3.13 13.28 -4.08
N TYR A 100 -3.38 13.65 -5.33
CA TYR A 100 -4.69 13.75 -5.92
C TYR A 100 -5.20 12.36 -6.35
N GLU A 101 -6.33 11.92 -5.78
CA GLU A 101 -6.93 10.60 -6.05
C GLU A 101 -8.14 10.74 -7.00
N TRP A 102 -7.89 11.03 -8.27
CA TRP A 102 -8.90 11.07 -9.35
C TRP A 102 -10.23 11.69 -8.90
N ALA A 103 -11.34 10.95 -9.00
CA ALA A 103 -12.68 11.39 -8.63
C ALA A 103 -12.85 11.74 -7.13
N PHE A 104 -11.94 11.31 -6.27
CA PHE A 104 -11.95 11.60 -4.83
C PHE A 104 -11.15 12.86 -4.45
N GLY A 105 -10.45 13.46 -5.43
CA GLY A 105 -9.62 14.65 -5.18
C GLY A 105 -8.58 14.40 -4.09
N TYR A 106 -8.50 15.28 -3.13
CA TYR A 106 -7.57 15.19 -1.99
C TYR A 106 -8.15 14.53 -0.74
N SER A 107 -9.35 13.95 -0.83
CA SER A 107 -10.02 13.34 0.33
C SER A 107 -9.45 11.98 0.73
N LYS A 108 -8.77 11.27 -0.18
CA LYS A 108 -8.16 9.97 0.06
C LYS A 108 -6.66 10.12 0.21
N ARG A 109 -6.13 9.63 1.32
CA ARG A 109 -4.72 9.81 1.67
C ARG A 109 -3.97 8.50 1.61
N PHE A 110 -3.11 8.35 0.62
CA PHE A 110 -2.28 7.16 0.40
C PHE A 110 -0.84 7.33 0.90
N GLY A 111 -0.39 8.57 1.08
CA GLY A 111 1.01 8.86 1.35
C GLY A 111 1.54 8.26 2.65
N LEU A 112 2.80 7.89 2.66
CA LEU A 112 3.59 7.68 3.88
C LEU A 112 3.89 9.03 4.57
N VAL A 113 3.88 10.11 3.80
CA VAL A 113 4.06 11.48 4.27
C VAL A 113 2.76 12.25 4.05
N PHE A 114 2.24 12.82 5.12
CA PHE A 114 1.06 13.68 5.09
C PHE A 114 1.40 15.00 4.39
N THR A 115 0.55 15.42 3.45
CA THR A 115 0.61 16.72 2.82
C THR A 115 -0.55 17.59 3.32
N ASP A 116 -0.24 18.70 3.97
CA ASP A 116 -1.24 19.73 4.23
C ASP A 116 -1.45 20.54 2.95
N PHE A 117 -2.55 20.31 2.26
CA PHE A 117 -2.85 20.95 0.98
C PHE A 117 -3.15 22.46 1.06
N LYS A 118 -3.22 23.04 2.28
CA LYS A 118 -3.39 24.48 2.45
C LYS A 118 -2.08 25.25 2.41
N ASN A 119 -1.02 24.67 2.96
CA ASN A 119 0.29 25.32 3.12
C ASN A 119 1.45 24.46 2.59
N PHE A 120 1.14 23.29 2.03
CA PHE A 120 2.10 22.32 1.48
C PHE A 120 3.12 21.78 2.48
N LYS A 121 2.87 21.91 3.79
CA LYS A 121 3.69 21.29 4.81
C LYS A 121 3.63 19.77 4.67
N ARG A 122 4.77 19.11 4.77
CA ARG A 122 4.95 17.67 4.69
C ARG A 122 5.33 17.14 6.05
N ILE A 123 4.59 16.12 6.54
CA ILE A 123 4.79 15.54 7.86
C ILE A 123 4.86 14.02 7.69
N PRO A 124 6.03 13.38 7.96
CA PRO A 124 6.11 11.93 7.96
C PRO A 124 5.11 11.31 8.92
N LYS A 125 4.38 10.29 8.46
CA LYS A 125 3.43 9.53 9.27
C LYS A 125 4.15 8.42 10.04
N ASN A 126 3.48 7.77 10.97
CA ASN A 126 4.08 6.64 11.69
C ASN A 126 4.45 5.51 10.72
N SER A 127 3.65 5.27 9.69
CA SER A 127 3.95 4.29 8.63
C SER A 127 5.23 4.60 7.86
N TYR A 128 5.63 5.87 7.70
CA TYR A 128 6.90 6.25 7.08
C TYR A 128 8.09 5.66 7.84
N TYR A 129 8.10 5.83 9.16
CA TYR A 129 9.18 5.32 10.01
C TYR A 129 9.16 3.81 10.11
N GLU A 130 8.00 3.19 10.09
CA GLU A 130 7.88 1.73 10.08
C GLU A 130 8.38 1.16 8.76
N PHE A 131 7.93 1.71 7.62
CA PHE A 131 8.36 1.27 6.30
C PHE A 131 9.88 1.40 6.11
N GLN A 132 10.50 2.41 6.68
CA GLN A 132 11.94 2.64 6.63
C GLN A 132 12.76 1.45 7.18
N LYS A 133 12.18 0.63 8.06
CA LYS A 133 12.84 -0.57 8.61
C LYS A 133 13.07 -1.66 7.57
N TYR A 134 12.26 -1.68 6.51
CA TYR A 134 12.38 -2.62 5.40
C TYR A 134 13.42 -2.20 4.34
N LEU A 135 13.95 -0.99 4.42
CA LEU A 135 14.92 -0.44 3.47
C LEU A 135 16.39 -0.61 3.92
N LYS A 136 16.63 -1.32 5.00
CA LYS A 136 17.96 -1.50 5.60
C LYS A 136 18.60 -2.82 5.22
#